data_f1bb57aeb3d10aa982247beaa4011131
#
_entry.id   f1bb57aeb3d10aa982247beaa4011131
#
_cell.length_a   1.000
_cell.length_b   1.000
_cell.length_c   1.000
_cell.angle_alpha   90.00
_cell.angle_beta   90.00
_cell.angle_gamma   90.00
#
_symmetry.space_group_name_H-M   'P 1'
#
loop_
_entity.id
_entity.type
_entity.pdbx_description
1 polymer ?
#
loop_
_entity_poly.entity_id
_entity_poly.type
_entity_poly.pdbx_seq_one_letter_code
_entity_poly.pdbx_strand_id
1 'polypeptide(L)'
;MSLNTEQRIIQLLEREDKYALNLLYENYSDSLYGVILKVTKNEEIAEDALQETFIKVWKNAKKYDASKAKLFTWLYRIARNTAIDKLRSFNNRFHKEVQIDNSNVYILPSINFNQEVMDIKEHVSRLEEKYQIVLDALFFKGMTQQEASDELEIPLGTVKSRLKIGLRELKKVYDE
;
A
#
# COMPACT_ATOMS: atom_id res chain seq x y z
N MET A 1 16.22 29.53 7.77
CA MET A 1 15.60 28.27 8.19
C MET A 1 15.79 27.26 7.07
N SER A 2 16.52 26.15 7.32
CA SER A 2 16.65 25.10 6.30
C SER A 2 15.28 24.40 6.16
N LEU A 3 14.75 24.35 4.94
CA LEU A 3 13.55 23.59 4.63
C LEU A 3 13.81 22.11 4.97
N ASN A 4 12.85 21.47 5.65
CA ASN A 4 12.87 20.03 5.84
C ASN A 4 12.90 19.35 4.46
N THR A 5 13.59 18.22 4.29
CA THR A 5 13.71 17.47 3.03
C THR A 5 12.37 17.24 2.37
N GLU A 6 11.34 16.90 3.15
CA GLU A 6 9.97 16.71 2.66
C GLU A 6 9.40 17.98 2.01
N GLN A 7 9.55 19.14 2.65
CA GLN A 7 9.10 20.42 2.10
C GLN A 7 9.82 20.79 0.81
N ARG A 8 11.12 20.47 0.73
CA ARG A 8 11.91 20.68 -0.48
C ARG A 8 11.42 19.79 -1.62
N ILE A 9 11.15 18.53 -1.36
CA ILE A 9 10.58 17.60 -2.35
C ILE A 9 9.24 18.12 -2.87
N ILE A 10 8.35 18.55 -1.98
CA ILE A 10 7.03 19.09 -2.35
C ILE A 10 7.17 20.29 -3.29
N GLN A 11 8.04 21.25 -2.94
CA GLN A 11 8.27 22.43 -3.79
C GLN A 11 8.83 22.07 -5.19
N LEU A 12 9.70 21.06 -5.25
CA LEU A 12 10.26 20.59 -6.52
C LEU A 12 9.20 19.84 -7.36
N LEU A 13 8.33 19.06 -6.71
CA LEU A 13 7.20 18.39 -7.37
C LEU A 13 6.22 19.41 -7.98
N GLU A 14 5.89 20.47 -7.25
CA GLU A 14 5.02 21.57 -7.73
C GLU A 14 5.59 22.27 -8.95
N ARG A 15 6.92 22.39 -9.01
CA ARG A 15 7.65 23.02 -10.14
C ARG A 15 7.97 22.06 -11.28
N GLU A 16 7.57 20.79 -11.17
CA GLU A 16 7.94 19.73 -12.11
C GLU A 16 9.47 19.61 -12.31
N ASP A 17 10.25 19.89 -11.26
CA ASP A 17 11.69 19.74 -11.31
C ASP A 17 12.07 18.27 -11.14
N LYS A 18 12.78 17.73 -12.15
CA LYS A 18 13.21 16.33 -12.17
C LYS A 18 14.06 15.93 -10.97
N TYR A 19 14.72 16.90 -10.32
CA TYR A 19 15.49 16.65 -9.12
C TYR A 19 14.64 16.14 -7.95
N ALA A 20 13.33 16.43 -7.97
CA ALA A 20 12.38 15.83 -7.02
C ALA A 20 12.42 14.31 -7.01
N LEU A 21 12.57 13.67 -8.20
CA LEU A 21 12.63 12.20 -8.30
C LEU A 21 13.88 11.63 -7.64
N ASN A 22 15.03 12.29 -7.75
CA ASN A 22 16.25 11.84 -7.10
C ASN A 22 16.08 11.87 -5.58
N LEU A 23 15.57 12.98 -5.04
CA LEU A 23 15.33 13.10 -3.59
C LEU A 23 14.25 12.13 -3.10
N LEU A 24 13.20 11.89 -3.88
CA LEU A 24 12.18 10.89 -3.56
C LEU A 24 12.80 9.49 -3.51
N TYR A 25 13.61 9.13 -4.49
CA TYR A 25 14.27 7.83 -4.55
C TYR A 25 15.21 7.64 -3.35
N GLU A 26 16.10 8.59 -3.10
CA GLU A 26 17.07 8.54 -1.99
C GLU A 26 16.40 8.41 -0.61
N ASN A 27 15.25 9.04 -0.41
CA ASN A 27 14.62 9.09 0.92
C ASN A 27 13.52 8.06 1.13
N TYR A 28 12.90 7.53 0.06
CA TYR A 28 11.69 6.70 0.19
C TYR A 28 11.76 5.35 -0.52
N SER A 29 12.77 5.08 -1.37
CA SER A 29 12.85 3.83 -2.14
C SER A 29 12.78 2.59 -1.26
N ASP A 30 13.58 2.53 -0.22
CA ASP A 30 13.66 1.36 0.66
C ASP A 30 12.34 1.10 1.39
N SER A 31 11.71 2.18 1.90
CA SER A 31 10.42 2.08 2.58
C SER A 31 9.30 1.64 1.64
N LEU A 32 9.28 2.19 0.41
CA LEU A 32 8.30 1.83 -0.61
C LEU A 32 8.53 0.41 -1.14
N TYR A 33 9.79 0.02 -1.34
CA TYR A 33 10.15 -1.35 -1.72
C TYR A 33 9.67 -2.36 -0.68
N GLY A 34 9.87 -2.09 0.60
CA GLY A 34 9.39 -2.94 1.69
C GLY A 34 7.86 -3.11 1.67
N VAL A 35 7.11 -2.04 1.37
CA VAL A 35 5.65 -2.10 1.21
C VAL A 35 5.25 -2.96 0.01
N ILE A 36 5.90 -2.74 -1.12
CA ILE A 36 5.64 -3.45 -2.38
C ILE A 36 5.95 -4.94 -2.22
N LEU A 37 7.11 -5.27 -1.65
CA LEU A 37 7.55 -6.66 -1.44
C LEU A 37 6.60 -7.42 -0.52
N LYS A 38 6.02 -6.78 0.49
CA LYS A 38 4.99 -7.38 1.35
C LYS A 38 3.73 -7.79 0.57
N VAL A 39 3.37 -7.02 -0.45
CA VAL A 39 2.19 -7.29 -1.29
C VAL A 39 2.51 -8.36 -2.34
N THR A 40 3.62 -8.20 -3.06
CA THR A 40 3.98 -9.06 -4.20
C THR A 40 4.56 -10.39 -3.77
N LYS A 41 5.30 -10.42 -2.65
CA LYS A 41 6.05 -11.59 -2.14
C LYS A 41 7.01 -12.18 -3.18
N ASN A 42 7.42 -11.38 -4.15
CA ASN A 42 8.31 -11.71 -5.24
C ASN A 42 9.18 -10.51 -5.54
N GLU A 43 10.51 -10.67 -5.49
CA GLU A 43 11.48 -9.60 -5.64
C GLU A 43 11.45 -8.98 -7.04
N GLU A 44 11.38 -9.80 -8.10
CA GLU A 44 11.33 -9.33 -9.48
C GLU A 44 10.09 -8.46 -9.75
N ILE A 45 8.91 -8.92 -9.27
CA ILE A 45 7.68 -8.14 -9.36
C ILE A 45 7.78 -6.87 -8.50
N ALA A 46 8.44 -6.94 -7.35
CA ALA A 46 8.59 -5.81 -6.46
C ALA A 46 9.49 -4.72 -7.05
N GLU A 47 10.61 -5.07 -7.68
CA GLU A 47 11.50 -4.15 -8.36
C GLU A 47 10.79 -3.44 -9.52
N ASP A 48 10.08 -4.20 -10.36
CA ASP A 48 9.30 -3.63 -11.47
C ASP A 48 8.17 -2.72 -10.96
N ALA A 49 7.48 -3.10 -9.89
CA ALA A 49 6.46 -2.28 -9.26
C ALA A 49 7.03 -1.01 -8.62
N LEU A 50 8.23 -1.05 -8.06
CA LEU A 50 8.91 0.12 -7.51
C LEU A 50 9.23 1.15 -8.60
N GLN A 51 9.80 0.69 -9.72
CA GLN A 51 10.09 1.57 -10.86
C GLN A 51 8.81 2.21 -11.40
N GLU A 52 7.74 1.43 -11.60
CA GLU A 52 6.47 1.94 -12.06
C GLU A 52 5.82 2.91 -11.05
N THR A 53 6.04 2.69 -9.75
CA THR A 53 5.59 3.60 -8.69
C THR A 53 6.19 4.99 -8.88
N PHE A 54 7.50 5.11 -9.09
CA PHE A 54 8.13 6.41 -9.30
C PHE A 54 7.68 7.09 -10.61
N ILE A 55 7.42 6.31 -11.66
CA ILE A 55 6.83 6.84 -12.89
C ILE A 55 5.40 7.39 -12.62
N LYS A 56 4.58 6.66 -11.87
CA LYS A 56 3.23 7.10 -11.49
C LYS A 56 3.26 8.32 -10.57
N VAL A 57 4.19 8.36 -9.62
CA VAL A 57 4.43 9.52 -8.75
C VAL A 57 4.71 10.75 -9.60
N TRP A 58 5.64 10.66 -10.54
CA TRP A 58 5.97 11.75 -11.43
C TRP A 58 4.78 12.23 -12.27
N LYS A 59 4.10 11.30 -12.92
CA LYS A 59 2.91 11.63 -13.76
C LYS A 59 1.77 12.26 -12.96
N ASN A 60 1.68 12.00 -11.66
CA ASN A 60 0.64 12.51 -10.78
C ASN A 60 1.13 13.60 -9.81
N ALA A 61 2.35 14.10 -9.98
CA ALA A 61 2.95 15.10 -9.09
C ALA A 61 2.02 16.32 -8.89
N LYS A 62 1.44 16.83 -9.96
CA LYS A 62 0.47 17.95 -9.90
C LYS A 62 -0.81 17.67 -9.11
N LYS A 63 -1.14 16.39 -8.89
CA LYS A 63 -2.34 15.99 -8.15
C LYS A 63 -2.07 15.83 -6.65
N TYR A 64 -0.80 15.92 -6.25
CA TYR A 64 -0.46 15.89 -4.84
C TYR A 64 -0.94 17.18 -4.15
N ASP A 65 -1.59 17.01 -3.03
CA ASP A 65 -2.15 18.09 -2.24
C ASP A 65 -1.79 17.85 -0.77
N ALA A 66 -0.83 18.63 -0.26
CA ALA A 66 -0.33 18.53 1.11
C ALA A 66 -1.40 18.77 2.17
N SER A 67 -2.51 19.44 1.82
CA SER A 67 -3.63 19.65 2.74
C SER A 67 -4.47 18.38 2.96
N LYS A 68 -4.42 17.42 2.02
CA LYS A 68 -5.21 16.19 2.05
C LYS A 68 -4.46 15.00 2.64
N ALA A 69 -3.14 14.93 2.43
CA ALA A 69 -2.33 13.82 2.93
C ALA A 69 -0.85 14.22 3.06
N LYS A 70 -0.13 13.64 4.02
CA LYS A 70 1.32 13.71 4.10
C LYS A 70 1.95 13.06 2.86
N LEU A 71 3.13 13.52 2.45
CA LEU A 71 3.83 13.03 1.26
C LEU A 71 3.98 11.50 1.28
N PHE A 72 4.49 10.94 2.39
CA PHE A 72 4.65 9.48 2.50
C PHE A 72 3.34 8.71 2.35
N THR A 73 2.23 9.19 2.92
CA THR A 73 0.92 8.54 2.78
C THR A 73 0.44 8.50 1.34
N TRP A 74 0.71 9.57 0.58
CA TRP A 74 0.38 9.63 -0.84
C TRP A 74 1.26 8.68 -1.67
N LEU A 75 2.58 8.65 -1.42
CA LEU A 75 3.51 7.73 -2.05
C LEU A 75 3.16 6.27 -1.75
N TYR A 76 2.91 5.94 -0.48
CA TYR A 76 2.50 4.62 -0.03
C TYR A 76 1.27 4.12 -0.78
N ARG A 77 0.24 4.95 -0.95
CA ARG A 77 -0.98 4.58 -1.68
C ARG A 77 -0.68 4.23 -3.13
N ILE A 78 0.18 5.00 -3.80
CA ILE A 78 0.57 4.73 -5.19
C ILE A 78 1.36 3.42 -5.25
N ALA A 79 2.34 3.22 -4.38
CA ALA A 79 3.19 2.04 -4.34
C ALA A 79 2.36 0.77 -4.10
N ARG A 80 1.49 0.77 -3.07
CA ARG A 80 0.63 -0.34 -2.75
C ARG A 80 -0.31 -0.71 -3.89
N ASN A 81 -0.97 0.27 -4.50
CA ASN A 81 -1.88 0.03 -5.62
C ASN A 81 -1.11 -0.53 -6.84
N THR A 82 0.09 0.00 -7.12
CA THR A 82 0.94 -0.49 -8.21
C THR A 82 1.36 -1.94 -7.96
N ALA A 83 1.72 -2.30 -6.73
CA ALA A 83 2.06 -3.67 -6.35
C ALA A 83 0.88 -4.63 -6.56
N ILE A 84 -0.32 -4.25 -6.15
CA ILE A 84 -1.53 -5.05 -6.36
C ILE A 84 -1.82 -5.25 -7.85
N ASP A 85 -1.75 -4.18 -8.66
CA ASP A 85 -1.98 -4.24 -10.09
C ASP A 85 -0.97 -5.17 -10.80
N LYS A 86 0.32 -5.08 -10.42
CA LYS A 86 1.36 -5.95 -10.94
C LYS A 86 1.14 -7.42 -10.58
N LEU A 87 0.83 -7.69 -9.31
CA LEU A 87 0.56 -9.05 -8.85
C LEU A 87 -0.63 -9.67 -9.59
N ARG A 88 -1.71 -8.91 -9.79
CA ARG A 88 -2.88 -9.35 -10.55
C ARG A 88 -2.54 -9.63 -12.01
N SER A 89 -1.80 -8.72 -12.64
CA SER A 89 -1.36 -8.90 -14.03
C SER A 89 -0.47 -10.15 -14.18
N PHE A 90 0.41 -10.40 -13.23
CA PHE A 90 1.26 -11.57 -13.19
C PHE A 90 0.43 -12.85 -13.03
N ASN A 91 -0.47 -12.92 -12.06
CA ASN A 91 -1.34 -14.06 -11.83
C ASN A 91 -2.24 -14.35 -13.04
N ASN A 92 -2.80 -13.33 -13.67
CA ASN A 92 -3.65 -13.48 -14.86
C ASN A 92 -2.87 -14.03 -16.07
N ARG A 93 -1.58 -13.71 -16.22
CA ARG A 93 -0.73 -14.32 -17.26
C ARG A 93 -0.45 -15.79 -16.95
N PHE A 94 -0.10 -16.11 -15.70
CA PHE A 94 0.13 -17.49 -15.26
C PHE A 94 -1.10 -18.38 -15.45
N HIS A 95 -2.30 -17.88 -15.11
CA HIS A 95 -3.55 -18.63 -15.32
C HIS A 95 -3.89 -18.86 -16.80
N LYS A 96 -3.38 -18.03 -17.72
CA LYS A 96 -3.53 -18.24 -19.16
C LYS A 96 -2.49 -19.22 -19.73
N GLU A 97 -1.34 -19.35 -19.09
CA GLU A 97 -0.25 -20.24 -19.55
C GLU A 97 -0.26 -21.61 -18.88
N VAL A 98 -0.91 -21.76 -17.73
CA VAL A 98 -0.93 -23.01 -16.94
C VAL A 98 -2.38 -23.46 -16.71
N GLN A 99 -2.99 -24.07 -17.71
CA GLN A 99 -3.93 -25.16 -17.45
C GLN A 99 -3.09 -26.43 -17.20
N ILE A 100 -2.54 -26.62 -16.03
CA ILE A 100 -2.15 -27.89 -15.42
C ILE A 100 -1.43 -27.59 -14.09
N ASP A 101 -2.02 -28.19 -13.08
CA ASP A 101 -1.48 -28.57 -11.77
C ASP A 101 -1.77 -27.67 -10.56
N ASN A 102 -2.78 -28.14 -9.80
CA ASN A 102 -3.08 -27.76 -8.43
C ASN A 102 -2.00 -28.34 -7.51
N SER A 103 -1.12 -27.53 -7.03
CA SER A 103 -0.50 -27.63 -5.70
C SER A 103 0.77 -26.77 -5.61
N ASN A 104 0.65 -25.53 -5.17
CA ASN A 104 1.75 -24.85 -4.49
C ASN A 104 1.20 -23.85 -3.49
N VAL A 105 1.06 -24.33 -2.28
CA VAL A 105 0.96 -23.51 -1.08
C VAL A 105 2.32 -22.84 -0.91
N TYR A 106 2.44 -21.57 -1.29
CA TYR A 106 3.65 -20.80 -1.03
C TYR A 106 3.74 -20.49 0.47
N ILE A 107 4.65 -21.21 1.14
CA ILE A 107 5.08 -20.94 2.50
C ILE A 107 5.83 -19.60 2.50
N LEU A 108 5.32 -18.65 3.27
CA LEU A 108 5.91 -17.33 3.45
C LEU A 108 7.24 -17.41 4.21
N PRO A 109 8.33 -16.80 3.72
CA PRO A 109 9.46 -16.48 4.57
C PRO A 109 9.02 -15.42 5.59
N SER A 110 9.29 -15.66 6.87
CA SER A 110 9.10 -14.69 7.94
C SER A 110 10.11 -13.54 7.76
N ILE A 111 9.69 -12.42 7.20
CA ILE A 111 10.50 -11.21 7.16
C ILE A 111 10.27 -10.46 8.48
N ASN A 112 11.37 -10.09 9.15
CA ASN A 112 11.34 -9.28 10.37
C ASN A 112 10.58 -7.98 10.14
N PHE A 113 9.42 -7.88 10.76
CA PHE A 113 8.58 -6.69 10.75
C PHE A 113 9.22 -5.59 11.60
N ASN A 114 9.35 -4.38 11.06
CA ASN A 114 9.60 -3.19 11.86
C ASN A 114 8.54 -3.08 12.95
N GLN A 115 8.96 -2.71 14.16
CA GLN A 115 8.16 -2.64 15.38
C GLN A 115 6.84 -1.88 15.18
N GLU A 116 6.87 -0.77 14.43
CA GLU A 116 5.69 0.05 14.10
C GLU A 116 4.56 -0.67 13.36
N VAL A 117 4.89 -1.69 12.55
CA VAL A 117 3.85 -2.48 11.82
C VAL A 117 3.27 -3.58 12.71
N MET A 118 4.05 -4.08 13.66
CA MET A 118 3.55 -5.00 14.69
C MET A 118 2.54 -4.29 15.59
N ASP A 119 2.81 -3.05 15.96
CA ASP A 119 1.92 -2.23 16.79
C ASP A 119 0.57 -2.00 16.09
N ILE A 120 0.58 -1.72 14.76
CA ILE A 120 -0.67 -1.57 14.00
C ILE A 120 -1.50 -2.86 13.98
N LYS A 121 -0.86 -4.03 13.80
CA LYS A 121 -1.58 -5.32 13.84
C LYS A 121 -2.19 -5.59 15.22
N GLU A 122 -1.46 -5.28 16.27
CA GLU A 122 -1.95 -5.40 17.64
C GLU A 122 -3.13 -4.46 17.89
N HIS A 123 -3.06 -3.22 17.43
CA HIS A 123 -4.18 -2.28 17.56
C HIS A 123 -5.40 -2.71 16.74
N VAL A 124 -5.20 -3.24 15.52
CA VAL A 124 -6.30 -3.82 14.73
C VAL A 124 -6.93 -5.01 15.45
N SER A 125 -6.14 -5.85 16.13
CA SER A 125 -6.67 -7.01 16.86
C SER A 125 -7.53 -6.66 18.08
N ARG A 126 -7.48 -5.42 18.56
CA ARG A 126 -8.32 -4.90 19.66
C ARG A 126 -9.66 -4.36 19.20
N LEU A 127 -9.87 -4.17 17.90
CA LEU A 127 -11.14 -3.72 17.36
C LEU A 127 -12.20 -4.85 17.41
N GLU A 128 -13.46 -4.49 17.21
CA GLU A 128 -14.51 -5.49 16.98
C GLU A 128 -14.19 -6.31 15.72
N GLU A 129 -14.40 -7.62 15.76
CA GLU A 129 -14.09 -8.58 14.69
C GLU A 129 -14.62 -8.14 13.32
N LYS A 130 -15.84 -7.58 13.27
CA LYS A 130 -16.44 -7.06 12.03
C LYS A 130 -15.64 -5.96 11.34
N TYR A 131 -14.81 -5.21 12.08
CA TYR A 131 -13.89 -4.20 11.52
C TYR A 131 -12.53 -4.80 11.20
N GLN A 132 -12.05 -5.71 12.06
CA GLN A 132 -10.78 -6.40 11.86
C GLN A 132 -10.75 -7.12 10.51
N ILE A 133 -11.76 -7.93 10.19
CA ILE A 133 -11.82 -8.72 8.95
C ILE A 133 -11.78 -7.84 7.70
N VAL A 134 -12.44 -6.67 7.73
CA VAL A 134 -12.42 -5.73 6.61
C VAL A 134 -11.06 -5.04 6.48
N LEU A 135 -10.47 -4.61 7.60
CA LEU A 135 -9.13 -4.01 7.60
C LEU A 135 -8.06 -5.02 7.15
N ASP A 136 -8.16 -6.28 7.62
CA ASP A 136 -7.27 -7.35 7.19
C ASP A 136 -7.36 -7.59 5.68
N ALA A 137 -8.57 -7.74 5.16
CA ALA A 137 -8.80 -7.95 3.73
C ALA A 137 -8.20 -6.81 2.87
N LEU A 138 -8.45 -5.56 3.26
CA LEU A 138 -8.05 -4.40 2.48
C LEU A 138 -6.55 -4.05 2.62
N PHE A 139 -6.01 -4.11 3.85
CA PHE A 139 -4.66 -3.60 4.14
C PHE A 139 -3.59 -4.68 4.22
N PHE A 140 -3.93 -5.88 4.68
CA PHE A 140 -2.95 -6.96 4.83
C PHE A 140 -3.02 -7.99 3.69
N LYS A 141 -4.22 -8.29 3.16
CA LYS A 141 -4.39 -9.17 1.99
C LYS A 141 -4.37 -8.42 0.66
N GLY A 142 -4.43 -7.10 0.67
CA GLY A 142 -4.34 -6.28 -0.54
C GLY A 142 -5.57 -6.28 -1.44
N MET A 143 -6.74 -6.66 -0.91
CA MET A 143 -7.99 -6.70 -1.66
C MET A 143 -8.52 -5.29 -1.95
N THR A 144 -9.21 -5.12 -3.08
CA THR A 144 -10.09 -3.98 -3.30
C THR A 144 -11.35 -4.11 -2.44
N GLN A 145 -12.09 -3.01 -2.29
CA GLN A 145 -13.37 -3.06 -1.56
C GLN A 145 -14.39 -4.01 -2.22
N GLN A 146 -14.36 -4.13 -3.55
CA GLN A 146 -15.22 -5.06 -4.27
C GLN A 146 -14.80 -6.51 -3.99
N GLU A 147 -13.52 -6.85 -4.09
CA GLU A 147 -13.02 -8.18 -3.77
C GLU A 147 -13.27 -8.55 -2.31
N ALA A 148 -13.10 -7.61 -1.37
CA ALA A 148 -13.43 -7.82 0.03
C ALA A 148 -14.94 -8.03 0.24
N SER A 149 -15.80 -7.37 -0.55
CA SER A 149 -17.26 -7.59 -0.55
C SER A 149 -17.60 -9.01 -0.98
N ASP A 150 -16.96 -9.46 -2.04
CA ASP A 150 -17.20 -10.78 -2.63
C ASP A 150 -16.63 -11.89 -1.72
N GLU A 151 -15.40 -11.74 -1.22
CA GLU A 151 -14.72 -12.71 -0.34
C GLU A 151 -15.38 -12.85 1.03
N LEU A 152 -15.82 -11.72 1.61
CA LEU A 152 -16.46 -11.70 2.94
C LEU A 152 -17.97 -11.92 2.88
N GLU A 153 -18.54 -12.08 1.68
CA GLU A 153 -19.98 -12.24 1.44
C GLU A 153 -20.83 -11.14 2.10
N ILE A 154 -20.32 -9.89 2.11
CA ILE A 154 -21.03 -8.72 2.66
C ILE A 154 -21.19 -7.63 1.60
N PRO A 155 -22.30 -6.85 1.63
CA PRO A 155 -22.52 -5.78 0.67
C PRO A 155 -21.37 -4.76 0.63
N LEU A 156 -21.02 -4.25 -0.55
CA LEU A 156 -19.97 -3.25 -0.75
C LEU A 156 -20.17 -2.00 0.13
N GLY A 157 -21.45 -1.60 0.35
CA GLY A 157 -21.79 -0.52 1.28
C GLY A 157 -21.38 -0.83 2.72
N THR A 158 -21.50 -2.10 3.13
CA THR A 158 -21.08 -2.58 4.45
C THR A 158 -19.57 -2.58 4.58
N VAL A 159 -18.83 -3.01 3.54
CA VAL A 159 -17.34 -2.90 3.50
C VAL A 159 -16.91 -1.46 3.70
N LYS A 160 -17.50 -0.52 2.95
CA LYS A 160 -17.17 0.92 3.04
C LYS A 160 -17.46 1.51 4.43
N SER A 161 -18.62 1.18 5.02
CA SER A 161 -19.00 1.68 6.35
C SER A 161 -18.09 1.10 7.45
N ARG A 162 -17.83 -0.21 7.41
CA ARG A 162 -16.94 -0.89 8.37
C ARG A 162 -15.50 -0.38 8.25
N LEU A 163 -14.98 -0.15 7.04
CA LEU A 163 -13.69 0.49 6.81
C LEU A 163 -13.63 1.87 7.48
N LYS A 164 -14.64 2.72 7.23
CA LYS A 164 -14.68 4.08 7.80
C LYS A 164 -14.70 4.07 9.32
N ILE A 165 -15.50 3.18 9.92
CA ILE A 165 -15.59 3.06 11.38
C ILE A 165 -14.29 2.48 11.93
N GLY A 166 -13.76 1.39 11.37
CA GLY A 166 -12.52 0.76 11.83
C GLY A 166 -11.34 1.74 11.82
N LEU A 167 -11.18 2.54 10.76
CA LEU A 167 -10.13 3.57 10.71
C LEU A 167 -10.34 4.69 11.73
N ARG A 168 -11.59 5.05 12.03
CA ARG A 168 -11.90 6.04 13.08
C ARG A 168 -11.54 5.51 14.47
N GLU A 169 -11.86 4.27 14.76
CA GLU A 169 -11.51 3.65 16.05
C GLU A 169 -9.99 3.47 16.21
N LEU A 170 -9.29 3.07 15.14
CA LEU A 170 -7.81 3.04 15.16
C LEU A 170 -7.21 4.41 15.44
N LYS A 171 -7.76 5.48 14.84
CA LYS A 171 -7.25 6.83 15.05
C LYS A 171 -7.35 7.25 16.52
N LYS A 172 -8.40 6.88 17.25
CA LYS A 172 -8.53 7.19 18.69
C LYS A 172 -7.39 6.63 19.52
N VAL A 173 -6.89 5.43 19.15
CA VAL A 173 -5.78 4.78 19.85
C VAL A 173 -4.44 5.49 19.63
N TYR A 174 -4.30 6.23 18.51
CA TYR A 174 -3.08 6.98 18.20
C TYR A 174 -3.11 8.44 18.68
N ASP A 175 -4.29 8.96 18.99
CA ASP A 175 -4.46 10.33 19.50
C ASP A 175 -4.42 10.35 21.06
N GLU A 176 -4.32 9.19 21.76
CA GLU A 176 -4.06 9.01 23.19
C GLU A 176 -2.56 8.88 23.49
#